data_13dfb86162911b407c0d17b28b5bcbfc
#
_entry.id   13dfb86162911b407c0d17b28b5bcbfc
#
_cell.length_a   1.000
_cell.length_b   1.000
_cell.length_c   1.000
_cell.angle_alpha   90.00
_cell.angle_beta   90.00
_cell.angle_gamma   90.00
#
_symmetry.space_group_name_H-M   'P 1'
#
loop_
_entity.id
_entity.type
_entity.pdbx_description
1 polymer ?
#
loop_
_entity_poly.entity_id
_entity_poly.type
_entity_poly.pdbx_seq_one_letter_code
_entity_poly.pdbx_strand_id
1 'polypeptide(L)'
;MEKLERYLRFIREAERLKDVLRTAHTSTGRHESTAEHSWRLALLAAVLTGERPRLDMQRVLLMCLVHDLGEAYDGDIPAVAQMADGTKEAAELAAMDKLMRMLPP
;
A
#
# COMPACT_ATOMS: atom_id res chain seq x y z
N MET A 1 12.45 24.01 0.06
CA MET A 1 13.10 22.84 0.62
C MET A 1 12.20 22.06 1.56
N GLU A 2 11.34 22.74 2.30
CA GLU A 2 10.42 22.07 3.18
C GLU A 2 9.49 21.06 2.46
N LYS A 3 8.96 21.44 1.29
CA LYS A 3 8.13 20.54 0.51
C LYS A 3 8.89 19.30 0.07
N LEU A 4 10.11 19.48 -0.40
CA LEU A 4 10.93 18.35 -0.85
C LEU A 4 11.22 17.41 0.32
N GLU A 5 11.54 17.96 1.49
CA GLU A 5 11.79 17.16 2.67
C GLU A 5 10.57 16.34 3.06
N ARG A 6 9.38 16.93 2.94
CA ARG A 6 8.13 16.23 3.25
C ARG A 6 7.86 15.09 2.26
N TYR A 7 8.09 15.33 0.97
CA TYR A 7 7.94 14.27 -0.03
C TYR A 7 8.90 13.12 0.24
N LEU A 8 10.16 13.43 0.52
CA LEU A 8 11.16 12.40 0.78
C LEU A 8 10.84 11.61 2.06
N ARG A 9 10.32 12.30 3.07
CA ARG A 9 9.91 11.64 4.31
C ARG A 9 8.74 10.69 4.07
N PHE A 10 7.76 11.13 3.28
CA PHE A 10 6.62 10.28 2.92
C PHE A 10 7.09 9.02 2.19
N ILE A 11 7.95 9.18 1.19
CA ILE A 11 8.48 8.05 0.42
C ILE A 11 9.26 7.09 1.32
N ARG A 12 10.05 7.63 2.25
CA ARG A 12 10.80 6.80 3.21
C ARG A 12 9.87 5.97 4.09
N GLU A 13 8.79 6.59 4.57
CA GLU A 13 7.83 5.85 5.39
C GLU A 13 7.03 4.84 4.58
N ALA A 14 6.67 5.19 3.35
CA ALA A 14 5.94 4.28 2.47
C ALA A 14 6.75 3.02 2.14
N GLU A 15 8.08 3.11 2.16
CA GLU A 15 8.92 1.95 1.87
C GLU A 15 8.79 0.83 2.92
N ARG A 16 8.16 1.11 4.07
CA ARG A 16 7.89 0.08 5.08
C ARG A 16 7.09 -1.08 4.49
N LEU A 17 6.31 -0.83 3.43
CA LEU A 17 5.56 -1.90 2.76
C LEU A 17 6.45 -3.00 2.19
N LYS A 18 7.73 -2.73 1.97
CA LYS A 18 8.68 -3.74 1.52
C LYS A 18 8.89 -4.83 2.56
N ASP A 19 8.71 -4.49 3.83
CA ASP A 19 8.94 -5.43 4.93
C ASP A 19 7.65 -5.95 5.56
N VAL A 20 6.49 -5.52 5.06
CA VAL A 20 5.19 -6.05 5.50
C VAL A 20 4.89 -7.29 4.67
N LEU A 21 4.98 -8.46 5.30
CA LEU A 21 4.82 -9.73 4.60
C LEU A 21 3.37 -10.19 4.59
N ARG A 22 2.96 -10.73 3.47
CA ARG A 22 1.63 -11.31 3.28
C ARG A 22 1.70 -12.80 3.53
N THR A 23 0.51 -13.43 3.69
CA THR A 23 0.44 -14.90 3.77
C THR A 23 0.65 -15.56 2.42
N ALA A 24 0.49 -14.82 1.31
CA ALA A 24 0.76 -15.32 -0.02
C ALA A 24 2.26 -15.49 -0.24
N HIS A 25 2.63 -16.43 -1.11
CA HIS A 25 4.02 -16.72 -1.44
C HIS A 25 4.34 -16.37 -2.88
N THR A 26 5.60 -16.01 -3.13
CA THR A 26 6.09 -15.86 -4.49
C THR A 26 6.24 -17.25 -5.12
N SER A 27 6.44 -17.28 -6.45
CA SER A 27 6.62 -18.55 -7.15
C SER A 27 7.86 -19.32 -6.71
N THR A 28 8.81 -18.66 -6.04
CA THR A 28 10.00 -19.33 -5.51
C THR A 28 9.86 -19.70 -4.04
N GLY A 29 8.70 -19.49 -3.43
CA GLY A 29 8.38 -20.02 -2.12
C GLY A 29 8.58 -19.10 -0.93
N ARG A 30 9.00 -17.84 -1.14
CA ARG A 30 9.10 -16.90 -0.02
C ARG A 30 7.80 -16.10 0.14
N HIS A 31 7.57 -15.55 1.32
CA HIS A 31 6.42 -14.68 1.53
C HIS A 31 6.55 -13.42 0.67
N GLU A 32 5.45 -13.04 0.05
CA GLU A 32 5.38 -11.82 -0.74
C GLU A 32 5.20 -10.62 0.17
N SER A 33 5.93 -9.52 -0.09
CA SER A 33 5.69 -8.29 0.64
C SER A 33 4.50 -7.54 0.07
N THR A 34 3.92 -6.65 0.89
CA THR A 34 2.81 -5.80 0.44
C THR A 34 3.23 -4.88 -0.71
N ALA A 35 4.46 -4.38 -0.69
CA ALA A 35 4.97 -3.57 -1.79
C ALA A 35 5.04 -4.36 -3.10
N GLU A 36 5.49 -5.60 -3.04
CA GLU A 36 5.54 -6.47 -4.21
C GLU A 36 4.15 -6.76 -4.76
N HIS A 37 3.20 -6.99 -3.87
CA HIS A 37 1.81 -7.21 -4.25
C HIS A 37 1.24 -5.98 -4.96
N SER A 38 1.46 -4.79 -4.43
CA SER A 38 0.96 -3.55 -5.02
C SER A 38 1.55 -3.31 -6.40
N TRP A 39 2.85 -3.59 -6.56
CA TRP A 39 3.52 -3.50 -7.86
C TRP A 39 2.90 -4.44 -8.88
N ARG A 40 2.72 -5.71 -8.49
CA ARG A 40 2.15 -6.71 -9.40
C ARG A 40 0.71 -6.39 -9.76
N LEU A 41 -0.07 -5.90 -8.80
CA LEU A 41 -1.44 -5.50 -9.04
C LEU A 41 -1.52 -4.34 -10.03
N ALA A 42 -0.65 -3.33 -9.87
CA ALA A 42 -0.61 -2.20 -10.79
C ALA A 42 -0.26 -2.67 -12.21
N LEU A 43 0.69 -3.58 -12.32
CA LEU A 43 1.09 -4.11 -13.64
C LEU A 43 -0.06 -4.89 -14.28
N LEU A 44 -0.74 -5.73 -13.51
CA LEU A 44 -1.91 -6.47 -13.99
C LEU A 44 -3.00 -5.51 -14.45
N ALA A 45 -3.28 -4.49 -13.66
CA ALA A 45 -4.28 -3.48 -14.01
C ALA A 45 -3.92 -2.76 -15.32
N ALA A 46 -2.65 -2.42 -15.48
CA ALA A 46 -2.19 -1.76 -16.70
C ALA A 46 -2.40 -2.64 -17.93
N VAL A 47 -2.12 -3.93 -17.82
CA VAL A 47 -2.32 -4.87 -18.93
C VAL A 47 -3.79 -5.03 -19.27
N LEU A 48 -4.64 -5.23 -18.25
CA LEU A 48 -6.07 -5.48 -18.46
C LEU A 48 -6.81 -4.23 -18.94
N THR A 49 -6.49 -3.07 -18.36
CA THR A 49 -7.21 -1.83 -18.69
C THR A 49 -6.69 -1.15 -19.94
N GLY A 50 -5.52 -1.58 -20.44
CA GLY A 50 -4.99 -1.05 -21.70
C GLY A 50 -5.92 -1.25 -22.87
N GLU A 51 -6.83 -2.23 -22.78
CA GLU A 51 -7.83 -2.49 -23.80
C GLU A 51 -9.13 -1.71 -23.59
N ARG A 52 -9.19 -0.88 -22.54
CA ARG A 52 -10.39 -0.12 -22.19
C ARG A 52 -10.08 1.38 -22.13
N PRO A 53 -10.12 2.06 -23.27
CA PRO A 53 -9.67 3.46 -23.36
C PRO A 53 -10.49 4.45 -22.53
N ARG A 54 -11.67 4.04 -22.05
CA ARG A 54 -12.53 4.91 -21.24
C ARG A 54 -12.15 4.99 -19.77
N LEU A 55 -11.25 4.11 -19.32
CA LEU A 55 -10.82 4.14 -17.93
C LEU A 55 -9.69 5.15 -17.74
N ASP A 56 -9.74 5.83 -16.61
CA ASP A 56 -8.67 6.74 -16.21
C ASP A 56 -7.50 5.90 -15.66
N MET A 57 -6.55 5.60 -16.54
CA MET A 57 -5.43 4.72 -16.23
C MET A 57 -4.58 5.27 -15.10
N GLN A 58 -4.33 6.57 -15.08
CA GLN A 58 -3.54 7.17 -14.01
C GLN A 58 -4.19 6.93 -12.66
N ARG A 59 -5.49 7.15 -12.58
CA ARG A 59 -6.23 6.94 -11.33
C ARG A 59 -6.22 5.48 -10.90
N VAL A 60 -6.40 4.56 -11.85
CA VAL A 60 -6.38 3.12 -11.56
C VAL A 60 -5.03 2.72 -11.00
N LEU A 61 -3.94 3.14 -11.64
CA LEU A 61 -2.59 2.79 -11.20
C LEU A 61 -2.28 3.38 -9.83
N LEU A 62 -2.68 4.63 -9.59
CA LEU A 62 -2.48 5.25 -8.28
C LEU A 62 -3.24 4.50 -7.19
N MET A 63 -4.47 4.08 -7.48
CA MET A 63 -5.25 3.29 -6.51
C MET A 63 -4.54 1.97 -6.19
N CYS A 64 -3.99 1.29 -7.20
CA CYS A 64 -3.24 0.06 -6.96
C CYS A 64 -2.02 0.29 -6.07
N LEU A 65 -1.33 1.41 -6.26
CA LEU A 65 -0.12 1.71 -5.50
C LEU A 65 -0.41 2.11 -4.05
N VAL A 66 -1.55 2.75 -3.81
CA VAL A 66 -1.83 3.34 -2.49
C VAL A 66 -2.82 2.57 -1.65
N HIS A 67 -3.58 1.61 -2.21
CA HIS A 67 -4.68 0.98 -1.48
C HIS A 67 -4.23 0.27 -0.21
N ASP A 68 -3.02 -0.24 -0.16
CA ASP A 68 -2.48 -0.95 1.00
C ASP A 68 -1.46 -0.12 1.80
N LEU A 69 -1.33 1.19 1.51
CA LEU A 69 -0.40 2.02 2.28
C LEU A 69 -0.71 2.01 3.78
N GLY A 70 -1.97 1.82 4.14
CA GLY A 70 -2.37 1.74 5.54
C GLY A 70 -1.74 0.57 6.29
N GLU A 71 -1.19 -0.40 5.59
CA GLU A 71 -0.51 -1.54 6.23
C GLU A 71 0.93 -1.24 6.63
N ALA A 72 1.43 -0.04 6.33
CA ALA A 72 2.84 0.31 6.60
C ALA A 72 3.22 0.17 8.06
N TYR A 73 2.27 0.33 8.98
CA TYR A 73 2.53 0.31 10.42
C TYR A 73 1.83 -0.80 11.17
N ASP A 74 1.05 -1.67 10.51
CA ASP A 74 0.23 -2.65 11.21
C ASP A 74 0.59 -4.10 10.91
N GLY A 75 1.77 -4.34 10.34
CA GLY A 75 2.20 -5.67 9.95
C GLY A 75 2.29 -6.67 11.09
N ASP A 76 2.34 -6.19 12.35
CA ASP A 76 2.49 -7.03 13.53
C ASP A 76 1.16 -7.42 14.19
N ILE A 77 0.03 -6.93 13.67
CA ILE A 77 -1.27 -7.24 14.28
C ILE A 77 -1.68 -8.66 13.92
N PRO A 78 -1.88 -9.56 14.92
CA PRO A 78 -2.30 -10.93 14.63
C PRO A 78 -3.66 -10.97 13.93
N ALA A 79 -3.82 -11.90 13.00
CA ALA A 79 -5.06 -12.05 12.26
C ALA A 79 -6.28 -12.26 13.16
N VAL A 80 -6.10 -13.00 14.26
CA VAL A 80 -7.17 -13.25 15.22
C VAL A 80 -7.66 -11.94 15.86
N ALA A 81 -6.72 -11.06 16.23
CA ALA A 81 -7.08 -9.76 16.80
C ALA A 81 -7.74 -8.85 15.76
N GLN A 82 -7.37 -8.99 14.50
CA GLN A 82 -7.94 -8.19 13.43
C GLN A 82 -9.40 -8.53 13.16
N MET A 83 -9.79 -9.78 13.37
CA MET A 83 -11.13 -10.26 13.06
C MET A 83 -12.18 -9.90 14.11
N ALA A 84 -11.75 -9.54 15.31
CA ALA A 84 -12.67 -9.45 16.46
C ALA A 84 -13.54 -8.21 16.47
N ASP A 85 -13.06 -7.05 15.99
CA ASP A 85 -13.77 -5.79 16.24
C ASP A 85 -13.45 -4.66 15.23
N GLY A 86 -12.94 -4.99 14.06
CA GLY A 86 -12.55 -3.95 13.09
C GLY A 86 -11.28 -3.21 13.44
N THR A 87 -10.49 -3.73 14.37
CA THR A 87 -9.22 -3.13 14.78
C THR A 87 -8.29 -2.94 13.58
N LYS A 88 -8.33 -3.86 12.63
CA LYS A 88 -7.51 -3.76 11.43
C LYS A 88 -7.87 -2.50 10.62
N GLU A 89 -9.15 -2.26 10.41
CA GLU A 89 -9.59 -1.08 9.66
C GLU A 89 -9.19 0.20 10.37
N ALA A 90 -9.36 0.25 11.69
CA ALA A 90 -8.97 1.41 12.48
C ALA A 90 -7.47 1.66 12.40
N ALA A 91 -6.67 0.58 12.48
CA ALA A 91 -5.21 0.68 12.39
C ALA A 91 -4.77 1.16 11.00
N GLU A 92 -5.40 0.64 9.95
CA GLU A 92 -5.08 1.06 8.57
C GLU A 92 -5.45 2.51 8.33
N LEU A 93 -6.60 2.96 8.82
CA LEU A 93 -7.01 4.35 8.69
C LEU A 93 -6.07 5.28 9.44
N ALA A 94 -5.66 4.90 10.65
CA ALA A 94 -4.72 5.69 11.43
C ALA A 94 -3.36 5.78 10.72
N ALA A 95 -2.89 4.69 10.13
CA ALA A 95 -1.64 4.65 9.40
C ALA A 95 -1.72 5.54 8.15
N MET A 96 -2.83 5.45 7.41
CA MET A 96 -3.04 6.32 6.24
C MET A 96 -3.05 7.79 6.63
N ASP A 97 -3.75 8.13 7.70
CA ASP A 97 -3.80 9.51 8.18
C ASP A 97 -2.40 10.01 8.53
N LYS A 98 -1.62 9.18 9.22
CA LYS A 98 -0.25 9.52 9.58
C LYS A 98 0.59 9.81 8.36
N LEU A 99 0.50 8.93 7.34
CA LEU A 99 1.25 9.10 6.10
C LEU A 99 0.82 10.34 5.33
N MET A 100 -0.49 10.54 5.21
CA MET A 100 -1.02 11.68 4.45
C MET A 100 -0.66 13.03 5.08
N ARG A 101 -0.53 13.06 6.41
CA ARG A 101 -0.12 14.29 7.11
C ARG A 101 1.32 14.69 6.84
N MET A 102 2.14 13.77 6.34
CA MET A 102 3.50 14.08 5.97
C MET A 102 3.57 14.90 4.69
N LEU A 103 2.55 14.77 3.84
CA LEU A 103 2.50 15.50 2.59
C LEU A 103 2.05 16.93 2.83
N PRO A 104 2.53 17.90 2.01
CA PRO A 104 2.05 19.28 2.12
C PRO A 104 0.57 19.36 1.78
N PRO A 105 -0.18 20.29 2.38
CA PRO A 105 -1.59 20.46 2.09
C PRO A 105 -1.85 20.89 0.64
#